data_9f322dca35cab5fca8e38a10a722a1e4
#
_entry.id   9f322dca35cab5fca8e38a10a722a1e4
#
_cell.length_a   1.000
_cell.length_b   1.000
_cell.length_c   1.000
_cell.angle_alpha   90.00
_cell.angle_beta   90.00
_cell.angle_gamma   90.00
#
_symmetry.space_group_name_H-M   'P 1'
#
loop_
_entity.id
_entity.type
_entity.pdbx_description
1 polymer ?
#
loop_
_entity_poly.entity_id
_entity_poly.type
_entity_poly.pdbx_seq_one_letter_code
_entity_poly.pdbx_strand_id
1 'polypeptide(L)'
;MKIFRFGLGIWIFAFWPLLPSLLSAGDATKQLSSTIDGFVPIISNTPREELQSNGISESARKLVLARFDFSEMTKRSLGQHWKSLNRAEQKQFVDAFTQWQLISYGRIVRSSGGHEVQFTRELQDGRDASVESRVVRRYSEDLPIDYWLHKVNGQWKVYNMVIDHVDIVQNVRAQFERVVAKSSLQELLQKVKDQNPNSLG
;
A
#
# COMPACT_ATOMS: atom_id res chain seq x y z
N MET A 1 -79.50 4.42 22.63
CA MET A 1 -78.41 5.24 23.19
C MET A 1 -77.16 4.42 23.18
N LYS A 2 -76.31 4.58 22.10
CA LYS A 2 -75.09 3.77 21.87
C LYS A 2 -73.85 4.61 22.28
N ILE A 3 -73.12 4.10 23.26
CA ILE A 3 -71.94 4.73 23.76
C ILE A 3 -70.73 4.24 22.97
N PHE A 4 -70.13 5.14 22.18
CA PHE A 4 -68.87 4.89 21.47
C PHE A 4 -67.68 5.04 22.44
N ARG A 5 -66.94 3.91 22.65
CA ARG A 5 -65.67 3.96 23.39
C ARG A 5 -64.54 4.17 22.37
N PHE A 6 -63.92 5.35 22.42
CA PHE A 6 -62.66 5.63 21.74
C PHE A 6 -61.49 4.94 22.49
N GLY A 7 -60.85 3.98 21.83
CA GLY A 7 -59.62 3.39 22.31
C GLY A 7 -58.44 4.27 21.89
N LEU A 8 -57.71 4.87 22.83
CA LEU A 8 -56.44 5.53 22.61
C LEU A 8 -55.36 4.47 22.38
N GLY A 9 -54.94 4.30 21.13
CA GLY A 9 -53.77 3.51 20.78
C GLY A 9 -52.50 4.30 21.07
N ILE A 10 -51.74 3.92 22.11
CA ILE A 10 -50.42 4.47 22.40
C ILE A 10 -49.42 3.83 21.44
N TRP A 11 -48.99 4.57 20.44
CA TRP A 11 -47.88 4.17 19.57
C TRP A 11 -46.59 4.42 20.31
N ILE A 12 -45.95 3.36 20.87
CA ILE A 12 -44.61 3.41 21.43
C ILE A 12 -43.66 3.38 20.24
N PHE A 13 -43.15 4.55 19.83
CA PHE A 13 -42.00 4.64 18.95
C PHE A 13 -40.78 4.13 19.71
N ALA A 14 -40.40 2.89 19.43
CA ALA A 14 -39.10 2.35 19.88
C ALA A 14 -37.99 3.14 19.18
N PHE A 15 -37.47 4.13 19.91
CA PHE A 15 -36.24 4.84 19.52
C PHE A 15 -35.07 3.88 19.67
N TRP A 16 -34.69 3.22 18.56
CA TRP A 16 -33.49 2.38 18.51
C TRP A 16 -32.29 3.33 18.46
N PRO A 17 -31.45 3.41 19.52
CA PRO A 17 -30.26 4.23 19.43
C PRO A 17 -29.33 3.61 18.38
N LEU A 18 -29.10 4.35 17.29
CA LEU A 18 -27.99 4.13 16.39
C LEU A 18 -26.69 4.35 17.21
N LEU A 19 -26.23 3.29 17.89
CA LEU A 19 -24.88 3.28 18.45
C LEU A 19 -23.92 3.47 17.28
N PRO A 20 -23.05 4.49 17.32
CA PRO A 20 -21.95 4.57 16.36
C PRO A 20 -21.13 3.30 16.53
N SER A 21 -21.10 2.46 15.50
CA SER A 21 -20.19 1.33 15.44
C SER A 21 -18.78 1.91 15.60
N LEU A 22 -18.17 1.67 16.77
CA LEU A 22 -16.74 1.90 16.96
C LEU A 22 -16.07 1.07 15.87
N LEU A 23 -15.53 1.75 14.87
CA LEU A 23 -14.83 1.13 13.75
C LEU A 23 -13.57 0.48 14.36
N SER A 24 -13.72 -0.76 14.82
CA SER A 24 -12.55 -1.55 15.24
C SER A 24 -11.70 -1.74 14.00
N ALA A 25 -10.44 -1.32 14.06
CA ALA A 25 -9.49 -1.56 12.98
C ALA A 25 -9.51 -3.05 12.63
N GLY A 26 -9.75 -3.37 11.35
CA GLY A 26 -9.76 -4.74 10.87
C GLY A 26 -8.37 -5.38 10.93
N ASP A 27 -8.29 -6.67 10.64
CA ASP A 27 -7.01 -7.39 10.71
C ASP A 27 -5.98 -6.91 9.69
N ALA A 28 -6.42 -6.42 8.51
CA ALA A 28 -5.53 -5.89 7.51
C ALA A 28 -4.89 -4.58 8.01
N THR A 29 -5.70 -3.67 8.55
CA THR A 29 -5.23 -2.40 9.13
C THR A 29 -4.28 -2.64 10.31
N LYS A 30 -4.61 -3.55 11.24
CA LYS A 30 -3.74 -3.85 12.38
C LYS A 30 -2.36 -4.35 11.96
N GLN A 31 -2.31 -5.27 10.99
CA GLN A 31 -1.06 -5.79 10.49
C GLN A 31 -0.26 -4.76 9.68
N LEU A 32 -0.94 -3.89 8.94
CA LEU A 32 -0.32 -2.81 8.16
C LEU A 32 0.22 -1.72 9.09
N SER A 33 -0.57 -1.24 10.07
CA SER A 33 -0.14 -0.21 11.03
C SER A 33 1.09 -0.64 11.81
N SER A 34 1.09 -1.88 12.34
CA SER A 34 2.27 -2.42 13.04
C SER A 34 3.54 -2.39 12.19
N THR A 35 3.43 -2.61 10.89
CA THR A 35 4.57 -2.51 9.97
C THR A 35 5.02 -1.07 9.77
N ILE A 36 4.06 -0.14 9.57
CA ILE A 36 4.33 1.28 9.35
C ILE A 36 4.92 1.90 10.62
N ASP A 37 4.35 1.60 11.78
CA ASP A 37 4.80 2.09 13.09
C ASP A 37 6.23 1.64 13.42
N GLY A 38 6.62 0.47 12.95
CA GLY A 38 8.00 0.01 13.05
C GLY A 38 8.94 0.60 11.99
N PHE A 39 8.46 0.80 10.76
CA PHE A 39 9.28 1.24 9.63
C PHE A 39 9.58 2.75 9.65
N VAL A 40 8.55 3.58 9.88
CA VAL A 40 8.66 5.04 9.81
C VAL A 40 9.73 5.60 10.75
N PRO A 41 9.80 5.22 12.04
CA PRO A 41 10.85 5.70 12.94
C PRO A 41 12.26 5.31 12.50
N ILE A 42 12.44 4.11 11.95
CA ILE A 42 13.76 3.67 11.45
C ILE A 42 14.22 4.59 10.33
N ILE A 43 13.36 4.83 9.33
CA ILE A 43 13.72 5.68 8.19
C ILE A 43 13.90 7.14 8.60
N SER A 44 13.05 7.66 9.47
CA SER A 44 13.12 9.06 9.92
C SER A 44 14.40 9.35 10.71
N ASN A 45 14.91 8.37 11.44
CA ASN A 45 16.13 8.48 12.24
C ASN A 45 17.41 8.10 11.48
N THR A 46 17.32 7.51 10.27
CA THR A 46 18.49 7.16 9.47
C THR A 46 19.05 8.41 8.76
N PRO A 47 20.34 8.72 8.84
CA PRO A 47 20.97 9.83 8.13
C PRO A 47 20.74 9.75 6.61
N ARG A 48 20.62 10.94 5.97
CA ARG A 48 20.32 11.00 4.52
C ARG A 48 21.41 10.34 3.69
N GLU A 49 22.65 10.54 4.08
CA GLU A 49 23.86 10.02 3.42
C GLU A 49 23.88 8.50 3.49
N GLU A 50 23.47 7.93 4.61
CA GLU A 50 23.37 6.48 4.79
C GLU A 50 22.28 5.87 3.92
N LEU A 51 21.10 6.51 3.84
CA LEU A 51 20.03 6.06 2.94
C LEU A 51 20.41 6.14 1.46
N GLN A 52 21.25 7.11 1.09
CA GLN A 52 21.74 7.26 -0.28
C GLN A 52 22.83 6.25 -0.65
N SER A 53 23.73 5.96 0.27
CA SER A 53 24.86 5.05 0.04
C SER A 53 24.53 3.58 0.26
N ASN A 54 23.77 3.28 1.31
CA ASN A 54 23.50 1.90 1.77
C ASN A 54 22.04 1.47 1.59
N GLY A 55 21.14 2.38 1.14
CA GLY A 55 19.70 2.13 1.07
C GLY A 55 19.06 2.08 2.47
N ILE A 56 17.99 1.31 2.61
CA ILE A 56 17.32 1.12 3.91
C ILE A 56 18.02 0.03 4.72
N SER A 57 18.04 0.19 6.06
CA SER A 57 18.63 -0.78 6.98
C SER A 57 17.98 -2.17 6.87
N GLU A 58 18.71 -3.22 7.27
CA GLU A 58 18.18 -4.60 7.23
C GLU A 58 16.92 -4.77 8.11
N SER A 59 16.84 -4.05 9.22
CA SER A 59 15.63 -4.06 10.08
C SER A 59 14.41 -3.46 9.36
N ALA A 60 14.58 -2.30 8.71
CA ALA A 60 13.53 -1.69 7.90
C ALA A 60 13.13 -2.58 6.73
N ARG A 61 14.12 -3.17 6.04
CA ARG A 61 13.90 -4.11 4.95
C ARG A 61 13.04 -5.31 5.38
N LYS A 62 13.35 -5.94 6.51
CA LYS A 62 12.58 -7.07 7.04
C LYS A 62 11.12 -6.73 7.29
N LEU A 63 10.83 -5.56 7.88
CA LEU A 63 9.47 -5.10 8.12
C LEU A 63 8.68 -4.97 6.81
N VAL A 64 9.27 -4.34 5.80
CA VAL A 64 8.60 -4.15 4.51
C VAL A 64 8.40 -5.48 3.79
N LEU A 65 9.43 -6.34 3.72
CA LEU A 65 9.33 -7.66 3.09
C LEU A 65 8.31 -8.58 3.80
N ALA A 66 8.14 -8.40 5.11
CA ALA A 66 7.11 -9.14 5.84
C ALA A 66 5.69 -8.70 5.47
N ARG A 67 5.47 -7.48 4.99
CA ARG A 67 4.15 -6.92 4.71
C ARG A 67 3.82 -6.78 3.22
N PHE A 68 4.82 -6.59 2.35
CA PHE A 68 4.61 -6.36 0.92
C PHE A 68 4.85 -7.62 0.10
N ASP A 69 4.00 -7.85 -0.89
CA ASP A 69 4.18 -8.91 -1.90
C ASP A 69 4.81 -8.32 -3.17
N PHE A 70 6.13 -8.11 -3.11
CA PHE A 70 6.86 -7.59 -4.27
C PHE A 70 6.84 -8.53 -5.47
N SER A 71 6.63 -9.83 -5.27
CA SER A 71 6.47 -10.79 -6.37
C SER A 71 5.19 -10.51 -7.16
N GLU A 72 4.06 -10.34 -6.47
CA GLU A 72 2.80 -10.00 -7.13
C GLU A 72 2.83 -8.58 -7.72
N MET A 73 3.45 -7.61 -7.02
CA MET A 73 3.64 -6.25 -7.56
C MET A 73 4.45 -6.27 -8.85
N THR A 74 5.58 -6.99 -8.89
CA THR A 74 6.43 -7.14 -10.08
C THR A 74 5.68 -7.79 -11.22
N LYS A 75 4.98 -8.89 -10.95
CA LYS A 75 4.17 -9.61 -11.93
C LYS A 75 3.11 -8.71 -12.56
N ARG A 76 2.40 -7.92 -11.76
CA ARG A 76 1.38 -6.97 -12.23
C ARG A 76 2.00 -5.84 -13.04
N SER A 77 3.16 -5.32 -12.61
CA SER A 77 3.90 -4.27 -13.32
C SER A 77 4.45 -4.74 -14.67
N LEU A 78 4.90 -5.99 -14.79
CA LEU A 78 5.35 -6.60 -16.05
C LEU A 78 4.17 -7.01 -16.96
N GLY A 79 2.97 -7.18 -16.39
CA GLY A 79 1.77 -7.50 -17.14
C GLY A 79 1.93 -8.76 -18.03
N GLN A 80 1.66 -8.61 -19.33
CA GLN A 80 1.78 -9.71 -20.29
C GLN A 80 3.20 -10.28 -20.42
N HIS A 81 4.22 -9.45 -20.18
CA HIS A 81 5.62 -9.85 -20.30
C HIS A 81 6.06 -10.84 -19.22
N TRP A 82 5.35 -10.89 -18.07
CA TRP A 82 5.66 -11.85 -17.01
C TRP A 82 5.65 -13.30 -17.46
N LYS A 83 4.70 -13.66 -18.35
CA LYS A 83 4.53 -15.03 -18.83
C LYS A 83 5.62 -15.49 -19.82
N SER A 84 6.31 -14.56 -20.46
CA SER A 84 7.42 -14.87 -21.39
C SER A 84 8.75 -15.10 -20.68
N LEU A 85 8.84 -14.75 -19.40
CA LEU A 85 10.05 -14.92 -18.59
C LEU A 85 10.12 -16.32 -17.99
N ASN A 86 11.31 -16.92 -18.01
CA ASN A 86 11.59 -18.12 -17.23
C ASN A 86 11.70 -17.81 -15.73
N ARG A 87 11.77 -18.85 -14.87
CA ARG A 87 11.81 -18.69 -13.41
C ARG A 87 13.01 -17.89 -12.91
N ALA A 88 14.18 -18.02 -13.55
CA ALA A 88 15.37 -17.29 -13.16
C ALA A 88 15.24 -15.80 -13.48
N GLU A 89 14.71 -15.47 -14.66
CA GLU A 89 14.43 -14.10 -15.08
C GLU A 89 13.34 -13.45 -14.20
N GLN A 90 12.25 -14.17 -13.91
CA GLN A 90 11.22 -13.72 -12.98
C GLN A 90 11.83 -13.36 -11.62
N LYS A 91 12.70 -14.25 -11.08
CA LYS A 91 13.40 -13.96 -9.82
C LYS A 91 14.27 -12.71 -9.90
N GLN A 92 15.03 -12.54 -10.99
CA GLN A 92 15.87 -11.35 -11.17
C GLN A 92 15.03 -10.05 -11.20
N PHE A 93 13.88 -10.07 -11.89
CA PHE A 93 12.97 -8.93 -11.92
C PHE A 93 12.40 -8.63 -10.53
N VAL A 94 11.96 -9.65 -9.77
CA VAL A 94 11.45 -9.47 -8.40
C VAL A 94 12.53 -8.89 -7.50
N ASP A 95 13.76 -9.40 -7.55
CA ASP A 95 14.87 -8.91 -6.73
C ASP A 95 15.20 -7.44 -7.07
N ALA A 96 15.33 -7.11 -8.35
CA ALA A 96 15.63 -5.75 -8.81
C ALA A 96 14.49 -4.77 -8.48
N PHE A 97 13.24 -5.14 -8.76
CA PHE A 97 12.07 -4.35 -8.44
C PHE A 97 11.95 -4.09 -6.93
N THR A 98 12.18 -5.12 -6.12
CA THR A 98 12.15 -5.00 -4.66
C THR A 98 13.15 -3.95 -4.18
N GLN A 99 14.39 -4.00 -4.64
CA GLN A 99 15.42 -3.02 -4.26
C GLN A 99 15.03 -1.60 -4.68
N TRP A 100 14.59 -1.45 -5.92
CA TRP A 100 14.16 -0.15 -6.46
C TRP A 100 13.00 0.45 -5.63
N GLN A 101 11.99 -0.36 -5.28
CA GLN A 101 10.86 0.09 -4.48
C GLN A 101 11.23 0.43 -3.03
N LEU A 102 12.10 -0.36 -2.40
CA LEU A 102 12.56 -0.08 -1.03
C LEU A 102 13.26 1.28 -0.94
N ILE A 103 14.09 1.63 -1.91
CA ILE A 103 14.74 2.94 -1.98
C ILE A 103 13.68 4.04 -2.21
N SER A 104 12.73 3.81 -3.10
CA SER A 104 11.67 4.77 -3.41
C SER A 104 10.79 5.05 -2.19
N TYR A 105 10.38 4.00 -1.45
CA TYR A 105 9.58 4.15 -0.23
C TYR A 105 10.36 4.85 0.89
N GLY A 106 11.64 4.53 1.06
CA GLY A 106 12.50 5.23 2.00
C GLY A 106 12.56 6.74 1.72
N ARG A 107 12.63 7.14 0.44
CA ARG A 107 12.59 8.55 0.04
C ARG A 107 11.25 9.21 0.35
N ILE A 108 10.12 8.53 0.06
CA ILE A 108 8.77 9.05 0.34
C ILE A 108 8.58 9.28 1.83
N VAL A 109 8.87 8.29 2.67
CA VAL A 109 8.75 8.41 4.13
C VAL A 109 9.60 9.56 4.65
N ARG A 110 10.82 9.68 4.16
CA ARG A 110 11.72 10.76 4.56
C ARG A 110 11.23 12.14 4.12
N SER A 111 10.73 12.27 2.90
CA SER A 111 10.20 13.55 2.39
C SER A 111 8.92 13.97 3.14
N SER A 112 8.16 13.03 3.67
CA SER A 112 7.00 13.30 4.49
C SER A 112 7.33 13.77 5.92
N GLY A 113 8.60 13.73 6.33
CA GLY A 113 9.04 14.28 7.64
C GLY A 113 8.63 13.46 8.87
N GLY A 114 8.37 12.18 8.71
CA GLY A 114 8.00 11.28 9.83
C GLY A 114 6.63 11.57 10.43
N HIS A 115 5.68 12.02 9.61
CA HIS A 115 4.33 12.37 10.05
C HIS A 115 3.50 11.14 10.45
N GLU A 116 2.50 11.39 11.27
CA GLU A 116 1.51 10.39 11.70
C GLU A 116 0.72 9.85 10.50
N VAL A 117 0.56 8.53 10.43
CA VAL A 117 -0.31 7.88 9.46
C VAL A 117 -1.63 7.54 10.14
N GLN A 118 -2.71 8.12 9.66
CA GLN A 118 -4.07 7.86 10.15
C GLN A 118 -4.79 6.93 9.18
N PHE A 119 -5.20 5.77 9.67
CA PHE A 119 -6.05 4.83 8.93
C PHE A 119 -7.51 5.25 9.07
N THR A 120 -8.20 5.38 7.95
CA THR A 120 -9.55 5.94 7.92
C THR A 120 -10.62 4.91 7.60
N ARG A 121 -10.28 3.87 6.82
CA ARG A 121 -11.24 2.86 6.39
C ARG A 121 -10.56 1.55 6.04
N GLU A 122 -11.24 0.43 6.33
CA GLU A 122 -10.90 -0.89 5.80
C GLU A 122 -12.15 -1.49 5.14
N LEU A 123 -11.99 -2.01 3.93
CA LEU A 123 -12.97 -2.86 3.27
C LEU A 123 -12.31 -4.21 3.04
N GLN A 124 -12.98 -5.28 3.44
CA GLN A 124 -12.52 -6.64 3.22
C GLN A 124 -13.57 -7.42 2.43
N ASP A 125 -13.11 -8.14 1.40
CA ASP A 125 -13.91 -9.09 0.61
C ASP A 125 -13.12 -10.40 0.49
N GLY A 126 -13.51 -11.39 1.28
CA GLY A 126 -12.89 -12.71 1.32
C GLY A 126 -11.38 -12.65 1.62
N ARG A 127 -10.55 -12.84 0.60
CA ARG A 127 -9.09 -12.84 0.71
C ARG A 127 -8.44 -11.52 0.30
N ASP A 128 -9.23 -10.55 -0.13
CA ASP A 128 -8.78 -9.23 -0.55
C ASP A 128 -9.24 -8.17 0.44
N ALA A 129 -8.46 -7.11 0.58
CA ALA A 129 -8.81 -5.94 1.39
C ALA A 129 -8.27 -4.66 0.76
N SER A 130 -8.97 -3.56 1.00
CA SER A 130 -8.43 -2.21 0.82
C SER A 130 -8.37 -1.49 2.16
N VAL A 131 -7.29 -0.77 2.39
CA VAL A 131 -7.09 0.06 3.59
C VAL A 131 -6.78 1.47 3.12
N GLU A 132 -7.63 2.41 3.49
CA GLU A 132 -7.45 3.83 3.21
C GLU A 132 -6.72 4.48 4.38
N SER A 133 -5.78 5.35 4.08
CA SER A 133 -5.04 6.14 5.08
C SER A 133 -4.67 7.51 4.55
N ARG A 134 -4.19 8.36 5.45
CA ARG A 134 -3.58 9.64 5.13
C ARG A 134 -2.36 9.89 6.01
N VAL A 135 -1.33 10.43 5.42
CA VAL A 135 -0.18 10.98 6.14
C VAL A 135 -0.51 12.41 6.53
N VAL A 136 -0.68 12.65 7.83
CA VAL A 136 -1.00 14.00 8.35
C VAL A 136 0.23 14.88 8.23
N ARG A 137 0.09 16.03 7.58
CA ARG A 137 1.18 16.98 7.35
C ARG A 137 0.91 18.30 8.09
N ARG A 138 1.92 18.84 8.74
CA ARG A 138 1.76 20.03 9.60
C ARG A 138 1.50 21.33 8.81
N TYR A 139 2.02 21.44 7.59
CA TYR A 139 2.05 22.70 6.82
C TYR A 139 1.57 22.56 5.37
N SER A 140 0.99 21.42 5.01
CA SER A 140 0.43 21.15 3.68
C SER A 140 -0.77 20.22 3.79
N GLU A 141 -1.50 20.01 2.69
CA GLU A 141 -2.59 19.04 2.65
C GLU A 141 -2.09 17.63 3.02
N ASP A 142 -2.94 16.87 3.69
CA ASP A 142 -2.67 15.46 4.00
C ASP A 142 -2.41 14.68 2.72
N LEU A 143 -1.49 13.70 2.79
CA LEU A 143 -1.19 12.84 1.66
C LEU A 143 -2.04 11.56 1.77
N PRO A 144 -3.02 11.34 0.88
CA PRO A 144 -3.78 10.10 0.86
C PRO A 144 -2.90 8.95 0.37
N ILE A 145 -2.99 7.82 1.07
CA ILE A 145 -2.35 6.56 0.68
C ILE A 145 -3.33 5.42 0.91
N ASP A 146 -3.72 4.76 -0.17
CA ASP A 146 -4.56 3.58 -0.12
C ASP A 146 -3.72 2.34 -0.41
N TYR A 147 -3.99 1.26 0.32
CA TYR A 147 -3.30 -0.01 0.19
C TYR A 147 -4.27 -1.08 -0.28
N TRP A 148 -3.83 -1.88 -1.23
CA TRP A 148 -4.54 -3.04 -1.70
C TRP A 148 -3.80 -4.28 -1.23
N LEU A 149 -4.49 -5.13 -0.46
CA LEU A 149 -3.91 -6.27 0.22
C LEU A 149 -4.62 -7.56 -0.19
N HIS A 150 -3.88 -8.67 -0.12
CA HIS A 150 -4.44 -10.00 -0.22
C HIS A 150 -3.89 -10.92 0.87
N LYS A 151 -4.62 -11.99 1.18
CA LYS A 151 -4.17 -13.00 2.15
C LYS A 151 -3.27 -14.04 1.51
N VAL A 152 -2.02 -14.13 2.01
CA VAL A 152 -1.03 -15.16 1.64
C VAL A 152 -0.64 -15.89 2.91
N ASN A 153 -0.91 -17.21 2.97
CA ASN A 153 -0.62 -18.05 4.16
C ASN A 153 -1.15 -17.45 5.47
N GLY A 154 -2.37 -16.92 5.44
CA GLY A 154 -3.02 -16.33 6.62
C GLY A 154 -2.59 -14.90 6.97
N GLN A 155 -1.61 -14.33 6.26
CA GLN A 155 -1.11 -12.97 6.49
C GLN A 155 -1.55 -12.02 5.39
N TRP A 156 -1.89 -10.80 5.76
CA TRP A 156 -2.20 -9.74 4.81
C TRP A 156 -0.92 -9.20 4.18
N LYS A 157 -0.87 -9.17 2.84
CA LYS A 157 0.25 -8.68 2.04
C LYS A 157 -0.22 -7.58 1.10
N VAL A 158 0.49 -6.45 1.10
CA VAL A 158 0.24 -5.34 0.18
C VAL A 158 0.76 -5.72 -1.20
N TYR A 159 -0.10 -5.67 -2.21
CA TYR A 159 0.28 -5.92 -3.60
C TYR A 159 0.12 -4.69 -4.51
N ASN A 160 -0.47 -3.62 -4.01
CA ASN A 160 -0.53 -2.32 -4.70
C ASN A 160 -0.75 -1.20 -3.69
N MET A 161 -0.37 0.02 -4.09
CA MET A 161 -0.69 1.27 -3.37
C MET A 161 -1.15 2.33 -4.36
N VAL A 162 -2.02 3.20 -3.89
CA VAL A 162 -2.38 4.46 -4.55
C VAL A 162 -1.88 5.59 -3.67
N ILE A 163 -0.95 6.40 -4.16
CA ILE A 163 -0.34 7.51 -3.42
C ILE A 163 -0.69 8.80 -4.15
N ASP A 164 -1.36 9.71 -3.47
CA ASP A 164 -1.82 10.98 -4.06
C ASP A 164 -2.54 10.76 -5.40
N HIS A 165 -3.50 9.84 -5.38
CA HIS A 165 -4.30 9.41 -6.55
C HIS A 165 -3.52 8.72 -7.68
N VAL A 166 -2.23 8.43 -7.49
CA VAL A 166 -1.40 7.70 -8.46
C VAL A 166 -1.31 6.22 -8.08
N ASP A 167 -1.88 5.35 -8.90
CA ASP A 167 -1.73 3.88 -8.76
C ASP A 167 -0.30 3.48 -9.11
N ILE A 168 0.46 3.01 -8.12
CA ILE A 168 1.89 2.73 -8.24
C ILE A 168 2.15 1.59 -9.22
N VAL A 169 1.41 0.49 -9.13
CA VAL A 169 1.62 -0.67 -10.02
C VAL A 169 1.26 -0.32 -11.46
N GLN A 170 0.18 0.40 -11.69
CA GLN A 170 -0.21 0.83 -13.04
C GLN A 170 0.76 1.85 -13.63
N ASN A 171 1.24 2.79 -12.82
CA ASN A 171 2.23 3.76 -13.25
C ASN A 171 3.55 3.07 -13.65
N VAL A 172 4.05 2.15 -12.81
CA VAL A 172 5.25 1.36 -13.13
C VAL A 172 5.03 0.50 -14.37
N ARG A 173 3.86 -0.13 -14.50
CA ARG A 173 3.52 -0.89 -15.69
C ARG A 173 3.61 -0.04 -16.97
N ALA A 174 3.03 1.16 -16.95
CA ALA A 174 3.11 2.06 -18.09
C ALA A 174 4.55 2.47 -18.43
N GLN A 175 5.40 2.64 -17.41
CA GLN A 175 6.84 2.91 -17.61
C GLN A 175 7.54 1.70 -18.25
N PHE A 176 7.31 0.50 -17.73
CA PHE A 176 7.90 -0.75 -18.24
C PHE A 176 7.49 -1.01 -19.70
N GLU A 177 6.21 -0.84 -20.03
CA GLU A 177 5.70 -0.97 -21.40
C GLU A 177 6.41 0.00 -22.36
N ARG A 178 6.64 1.26 -21.95
CA ARG A 178 7.37 2.24 -22.77
C ARG A 178 8.81 1.83 -23.03
N VAL A 179 9.50 1.27 -22.03
CA VAL A 179 10.88 0.80 -22.20
C VAL A 179 10.91 -0.42 -23.12
N VAL A 180 10.05 -1.42 -22.88
CA VAL A 180 10.02 -2.63 -23.68
C VAL A 180 9.64 -2.36 -25.14
N ALA A 181 8.70 -1.41 -25.36
CA ALA A 181 8.31 -1.01 -26.73
C ALA A 181 9.46 -0.36 -27.52
N LYS A 182 10.43 0.27 -26.86
CA LYS A 182 11.58 0.93 -27.49
C LYS A 182 12.84 0.07 -27.51
N SER A 183 12.91 -0.96 -26.68
CA SER A 183 14.12 -1.77 -26.50
C SER A 183 13.80 -3.25 -26.22
N SER A 184 14.08 -3.75 -25.02
CA SER A 184 13.88 -5.15 -24.66
C SER A 184 13.61 -5.34 -23.17
N LEU A 185 13.18 -6.55 -22.76
CA LEU A 185 13.07 -6.93 -21.36
C LEU A 185 14.43 -6.95 -20.62
N GLN A 186 15.52 -7.29 -21.33
CA GLN A 186 16.86 -7.24 -20.75
C GLN A 186 17.29 -5.81 -20.43
N GLU A 187 17.04 -4.88 -21.34
CA GLU A 187 17.31 -3.46 -21.11
C GLU A 187 16.45 -2.92 -19.98
N LEU A 188 15.16 -3.30 -19.91
CA LEU A 188 14.30 -2.98 -18.78
C LEU A 188 14.89 -3.49 -17.46
N LEU A 189 15.29 -4.76 -17.41
CA LEU A 189 15.87 -5.35 -16.20
C LEU A 189 17.13 -4.59 -15.77
N GLN A 190 17.99 -4.20 -16.72
CA GLN A 190 19.20 -3.42 -16.41
C GLN A 190 18.83 -2.06 -15.82
N LYS A 191 17.89 -1.33 -16.43
CA LYS A 191 17.41 -0.03 -15.93
C LYS A 191 16.82 -0.11 -14.52
N VAL A 192 16.07 -1.18 -14.22
CA VAL A 192 15.54 -1.40 -12.87
C VAL A 192 16.66 -1.72 -11.86
N LYS A 193 17.68 -2.49 -12.26
CA LYS A 193 18.88 -2.76 -11.46
C LYS A 193 19.70 -1.51 -11.16
N ASP A 194 19.81 -0.60 -12.10
CA ASP A 194 20.56 0.65 -11.95
C ASP A 194 19.88 1.62 -10.97
N GLN A 195 18.66 1.31 -10.52
CA GLN A 195 17.92 2.02 -9.48
C GLN A 195 17.76 3.52 -9.73
N ASN A 196 17.91 3.97 -10.98
CA ASN A 196 17.73 5.35 -11.36
C ASN A 196 16.25 5.62 -11.70
N PRO A 197 15.51 6.39 -10.87
CA PRO A 197 14.10 6.69 -11.14
C PRO A 197 13.87 7.38 -12.50
N ASN A 198 14.88 8.12 -12.97
CA ASN A 198 14.81 8.85 -14.24
C ASN A 198 15.12 7.98 -15.46
N SER A 199 15.60 6.75 -15.27
CA SER A 199 15.95 5.85 -16.38
C SER A 199 14.74 5.17 -17.02
N LEU A 200 13.58 5.23 -16.36
CA LEU A 200 12.32 4.62 -16.80
C LEU A 200 11.34 5.61 -17.44
N GLY A 201 11.66 6.91 -17.43
CA GLY A 201 10.83 8.01 -17.96
C GLY A 201 10.99 8.25 -19.45
#